data_83c51182fe9514f60183d84a59cc354d
#
_entry.id   83c51182fe9514f60183d84a59cc354d
#
_cell.length_a   1.000
_cell.length_b   1.000
_cell.length_c   1.000
_cell.angle_alpha   90.00
_cell.angle_beta   90.00
_cell.angle_gamma   90.00
#
_symmetry.space_group_name_H-M   'P 1'
#
loop_
_entity.id
_entity.type
_entity.pdbx_description
1 polymer ?
#
loop_
_entity_poly.entity_id
_entity_poly.type
_entity_poly.pdbx_seq_one_letter_code
_entity_poly.pdbx_strand_id
1 'polypeptide(L)'
;MYKRQVHNSAEGQKLILEGDAIAEPDKKRYKEKAQITVSTKRTFEAASAYKGTKTAVHNFASASNPGGGVERGANAQEECLCRCSGLFKCLNAPDAWSGFYMAHRAEHNPIHNDDIIYTPDVLVFKSDTVKPELMDEADWYEVDVITCAAPNLREKPSNAFNTGDGKDAIKITDKELLAIHEKRLRRILDVTLNHGVETIVLGAFGCGAFMNNPNVVAQASKNVLNEYLYAFKNIEFAVYCSPKDDINYRIFDRVFRPYTK
;
A
#
# COMPACT_ATOMS: atom_id res chain seq x y z
N MET A 1 -15.92 12.46 17.84
CA MET A 1 -15.53 11.10 17.36
C MET A 1 -14.24 11.12 16.56
N TYR A 2 -14.14 11.83 15.45
CA TYR A 2 -12.96 11.91 14.56
C TYR A 2 -11.61 12.13 15.26
N LYS A 3 -11.47 13.17 16.10
CA LYS A 3 -10.19 13.46 16.77
C LYS A 3 -9.70 12.32 17.67
N ARG A 4 -10.61 11.64 18.38
CA ARG A 4 -10.28 10.52 19.25
C ARG A 4 -9.84 9.30 18.42
N GLN A 5 -10.53 9.04 17.34
CA GLN A 5 -10.20 7.92 16.43
C GLN A 5 -8.81 8.07 15.82
N VAL A 6 -8.50 9.24 15.25
CA VAL A 6 -7.19 9.51 14.67
C VAL A 6 -6.07 9.43 15.71
N HIS A 7 -6.35 9.86 16.96
CA HIS A 7 -5.40 9.72 18.06
C HIS A 7 -5.14 8.25 18.39
N ASN A 8 -6.17 7.44 18.54
CA ASN A 8 -6.04 6.00 18.81
C ASN A 8 -5.28 5.27 17.68
N SER A 9 -5.57 5.57 16.41
CA SER A 9 -4.86 4.99 15.29
C SER A 9 -3.36 5.36 15.30
N ALA A 10 -3.03 6.60 15.62
CA ALA A 10 -1.65 7.06 15.73
C ALA A 10 -0.90 6.40 16.91
N GLU A 11 -1.55 6.23 18.06
CA GLU A 11 -0.97 5.53 19.23
C GLU A 11 -0.79 4.03 18.98
N GLY A 12 -1.69 3.40 18.21
CA GLY A 12 -1.61 2.01 17.80
C GLY A 12 -0.63 1.74 16.66
N GLN A 13 -0.10 2.80 16.04
CA GLN A 13 0.82 2.69 14.91
C GLN A 13 2.13 2.01 15.30
N LYS A 14 2.62 1.13 14.43
CA LYS A 14 3.88 0.41 14.64
C LYS A 14 4.83 0.63 13.49
N LEU A 15 6.07 0.92 13.82
CA LEU A 15 7.18 0.87 12.88
C LEU A 15 7.81 -0.52 12.96
N ILE A 16 8.01 -1.15 11.80
CA ILE A 16 8.57 -2.49 11.65
C ILE A 16 9.73 -2.38 10.67
N LEU A 17 10.94 -2.32 11.20
CA LEU A 17 12.15 -2.11 10.42
C LEU A 17 12.53 -3.38 9.63
N GLU A 18 13.26 -3.22 8.54
CA GLU A 18 13.71 -4.35 7.69
C GLU A 18 14.42 -5.45 8.49
N GLY A 19 15.21 -5.07 9.49
CA GLY A 19 15.94 -5.99 10.37
C GLY A 19 15.10 -6.67 11.44
N ASP A 20 13.86 -6.25 11.65
CA ASP A 20 13.00 -6.83 12.68
C ASP A 20 12.50 -8.21 12.26
N ALA A 21 12.57 -9.15 13.19
CA ALA A 21 12.00 -10.48 13.01
C ALA A 21 10.47 -10.39 12.99
N ILE A 22 9.86 -10.95 11.97
CA ILE A 22 8.40 -11.11 11.89
C ILE A 22 8.08 -12.55 12.30
N ALA A 23 7.14 -12.71 13.25
CA ALA A 23 6.64 -14.02 13.58
C ALA A 23 6.05 -14.71 12.34
N GLU A 24 6.33 -16.00 12.18
CA GLU A 24 5.78 -16.75 11.06
C GLU A 24 4.24 -16.82 11.19
N PRO A 25 3.49 -16.29 10.22
CA PRO A 25 2.04 -16.27 10.30
C PRO A 25 1.42 -17.61 9.90
N ASP A 26 0.23 -17.89 10.38
CA ASP A 26 -0.56 -19.03 9.89
C ASP A 26 -1.10 -18.74 8.48
N LYS A 27 -0.44 -19.26 7.47
CA LYS A 27 -0.84 -19.15 6.05
C LYS A 27 -1.97 -20.10 5.66
N LYS A 28 -2.49 -20.92 6.62
CA LYS A 28 -3.57 -21.90 6.40
C LYS A 28 -4.78 -21.65 7.30
N ARG A 29 -5.08 -20.38 7.60
CA ARG A 29 -6.17 -19.96 8.48
C ARG A 29 -7.56 -20.40 8.01
N TYR A 30 -7.74 -20.58 6.70
CA TYR A 30 -9.03 -20.90 6.10
C TYR A 30 -8.97 -22.23 5.37
N LYS A 31 -10.12 -22.93 5.31
CA LYS A 31 -10.29 -24.18 4.54
C LYS A 31 -10.43 -23.93 3.06
N GLU A 32 -11.01 -22.78 2.70
CA GLU A 32 -11.25 -22.36 1.33
C GLU A 32 -10.20 -21.37 0.88
N LYS A 33 -9.95 -21.35 -0.42
CA LYS A 33 -9.05 -20.35 -1.02
C LYS A 33 -9.67 -18.98 -0.95
N ALA A 34 -8.82 -17.97 -0.75
CA ALA A 34 -9.22 -16.57 -0.83
C ALA A 34 -9.93 -16.27 -2.15
N GLN A 35 -10.96 -15.45 -2.08
CA GLN A 35 -11.55 -14.85 -3.27
C GLN A 35 -10.57 -13.81 -3.82
N ILE A 36 -10.09 -14.04 -5.05
CA ILE A 36 -9.18 -13.11 -5.72
C ILE A 36 -9.98 -12.21 -6.66
N THR A 37 -9.79 -10.92 -6.55
CA THR A 37 -10.43 -9.91 -7.40
C THR A 37 -9.38 -8.98 -7.98
N VAL A 38 -9.55 -8.61 -9.25
CA VAL A 38 -8.83 -7.50 -9.88
C VAL A 38 -9.85 -6.48 -10.34
N SER A 39 -9.74 -5.26 -9.87
CA SER A 39 -10.70 -4.20 -10.17
C SER A 39 -10.04 -2.93 -10.66
N THR A 40 -10.80 -2.07 -11.31
CA THR A 40 -10.37 -0.72 -11.73
C THR A 40 -10.64 0.33 -10.65
N LYS A 41 -11.05 -0.11 -9.47
CA LYS A 41 -11.38 0.75 -8.34
C LYS A 41 -10.15 1.45 -7.78
N ARG A 42 -10.38 2.55 -7.08
CA ARG A 42 -9.42 3.13 -6.15
C ARG A 42 -9.34 2.30 -4.87
N THR A 43 -8.30 2.48 -4.10
CA THR A 43 -8.01 1.61 -2.96
C THR A 43 -9.11 1.62 -1.90
N PHE A 44 -9.58 2.79 -1.45
CA PHE A 44 -10.67 2.86 -0.47
C PHE A 44 -12.04 2.57 -1.08
N GLU A 45 -12.24 2.86 -2.36
CA GLU A 45 -13.43 2.41 -3.08
C GLU A 45 -13.53 0.87 -3.08
N ALA A 46 -12.42 0.15 -3.30
CA ALA A 46 -12.39 -1.29 -3.18
C ALA A 46 -12.62 -1.75 -1.74
N ALA A 47 -11.92 -1.16 -0.76
CA ALA A 47 -12.04 -1.52 0.64
C ALA A 47 -13.46 -1.34 1.19
N SER A 48 -14.23 -0.37 0.69
CA SER A 48 -15.61 -0.13 1.14
C SER A 48 -16.56 -1.32 0.91
N ALA A 49 -16.24 -2.22 -0.02
CA ALA A 49 -17.01 -3.44 -0.26
C ALA A 49 -16.84 -4.50 0.85
N TYR A 50 -15.84 -4.35 1.70
CA TYR A 50 -15.50 -5.31 2.75
C TYR A 50 -15.79 -4.80 4.16
N LYS A 51 -16.68 -3.82 4.31
CA LYS A 51 -17.17 -3.34 5.61
C LYS A 51 -17.66 -4.55 6.46
N GLY A 52 -17.23 -4.62 7.69
CA GLY A 52 -17.59 -5.73 8.61
C GLY A 52 -16.58 -6.89 8.64
N THR A 53 -15.52 -6.87 7.82
CA THR A 53 -14.34 -7.73 7.97
C THR A 53 -13.13 -6.90 8.37
N LYS A 54 -12.17 -7.52 9.07
CA LYS A 54 -10.91 -6.84 9.36
C LYS A 54 -10.10 -6.70 8.06
N THR A 55 -10.15 -5.49 7.50
CA THR A 55 -9.59 -5.18 6.19
C THR A 55 -8.35 -4.32 6.32
N ALA A 56 -7.27 -4.67 5.61
CA ALA A 56 -6.12 -3.81 5.42
C ALA A 56 -6.00 -3.34 3.98
N VAL A 57 -5.42 -2.16 3.81
CA VAL A 57 -5.06 -1.61 2.49
C VAL A 57 -3.57 -1.30 2.43
N HIS A 58 -2.95 -1.57 1.30
CA HIS A 58 -1.54 -1.24 1.06
C HIS A 58 -1.42 0.20 0.57
N ASN A 59 -0.68 1.02 1.32
CA ASN A 59 -0.30 2.38 0.95
C ASN A 59 1.03 2.36 0.18
N PHE A 60 1.03 2.86 -1.06
CA PHE A 60 2.21 2.95 -1.94
C PHE A 60 2.99 4.21 -1.61
N ALA A 61 3.75 4.13 -0.54
CA ALA A 61 4.31 5.27 0.14
C ALA A 61 5.42 6.01 -0.60
N SER A 62 5.49 7.31 -0.36
CA SER A 62 6.77 8.01 -0.39
C SER A 62 7.61 7.56 0.80
N ALA A 63 8.88 7.18 0.57
CA ALA A 63 9.78 6.84 1.66
C ALA A 63 10.29 8.09 2.41
N SER A 64 10.19 9.26 1.81
CA SER A 64 10.84 10.47 2.31
C SER A 64 9.89 11.57 2.78
N ASN A 65 8.58 11.48 2.46
CA ASN A 65 7.60 12.47 2.89
C ASN A 65 6.29 11.80 3.32
N PRO A 66 5.80 12.05 4.55
CA PRO A 66 4.49 11.56 4.99
C PRO A 66 3.39 12.00 4.02
N GLY A 67 2.61 11.04 3.52
CA GLY A 67 1.53 11.34 2.57
C GLY A 67 1.99 11.92 1.24
N GLY A 68 3.27 11.73 0.88
CA GLY A 68 3.83 12.19 -0.41
C GLY A 68 3.73 13.69 -0.61
N GLY A 69 3.05 14.09 -1.67
CA GLY A 69 2.80 15.50 -2.01
C GLY A 69 1.37 15.97 -1.70
N VAL A 70 0.68 15.37 -0.72
CA VAL A 70 -0.74 15.65 -0.41
C VAL A 70 -1.00 17.13 -0.13
N GLU A 71 -0.11 17.80 0.62
CA GLU A 71 -0.22 19.22 0.95
C GLU A 71 0.01 20.15 -0.25
N ARG A 72 0.59 19.63 -1.33
CA ARG A 72 0.87 20.36 -2.58
C ARG A 72 -0.07 19.96 -3.71
N GLY A 73 -1.13 19.21 -3.41
CA GLY A 73 -2.15 18.82 -4.37
C GLY A 73 -1.76 17.68 -5.30
N ALA A 74 -0.69 16.93 -5.01
CA ALA A 74 -0.37 15.70 -5.74
C ALA A 74 -1.52 14.68 -5.63
N ASN A 75 -1.64 13.78 -6.60
CA ASN A 75 -2.82 12.93 -6.76
C ASN A 75 -2.48 11.48 -7.14
N ALA A 76 -1.40 10.93 -6.55
CA ALA A 76 -1.12 9.52 -6.60
C ALA A 76 -1.92 8.75 -5.51
N GLN A 77 -1.71 7.45 -5.39
CA GLN A 77 -2.50 6.59 -4.50
C GLN A 77 -2.38 7.03 -3.04
N GLU A 78 -1.17 7.25 -2.51
CA GLU A 78 -0.95 7.68 -1.12
C GLU A 78 -1.66 9.00 -0.80
N GLU A 79 -1.57 9.98 -1.69
CA GLU A 79 -2.23 11.28 -1.50
C GLU A 79 -3.77 11.14 -1.50
N CYS A 80 -4.31 10.22 -2.29
CA CYS A 80 -5.74 9.93 -2.28
C CYS A 80 -6.16 9.33 -0.94
N LEU A 81 -5.42 8.36 -0.42
CA LEU A 81 -5.68 7.78 0.90
C LEU A 81 -5.63 8.85 2.00
N CYS A 82 -4.60 9.69 1.99
CA CYS A 82 -4.43 10.76 2.97
C CYS A 82 -5.55 11.80 2.93
N ARG A 83 -6.09 12.11 1.74
CA ARG A 83 -7.22 13.05 1.61
C ARG A 83 -8.56 12.49 2.07
N CYS A 84 -8.73 11.17 2.01
CA CYS A 84 -10.00 10.51 2.31
C CYS A 84 -10.11 10.01 3.74
N SER A 85 -9.02 10.04 4.52
CA SER A 85 -8.95 9.40 5.83
C SER A 85 -8.12 10.17 6.85
N GLY A 86 -8.00 9.61 8.06
CA GLY A 86 -7.10 10.07 9.11
C GLY A 86 -5.62 9.75 8.89
N LEU A 87 -5.28 9.02 7.83
CA LEU A 87 -3.94 8.46 7.59
C LEU A 87 -2.81 9.49 7.64
N PHE A 88 -2.98 10.65 6.97
CA PHE A 88 -1.93 11.68 6.93
C PHE A 88 -1.49 12.11 8.33
N LYS A 89 -2.44 12.24 9.26
CA LYS A 89 -2.14 12.62 10.64
C LYS A 89 -1.30 11.55 11.35
N CYS A 90 -1.56 10.28 11.06
CA CYS A 90 -0.80 9.17 11.63
C CYS A 90 0.62 9.11 11.05
N LEU A 91 0.75 9.19 9.72
CA LEU A 91 2.06 9.18 9.06
C LEU A 91 2.93 10.39 9.42
N ASN A 92 2.30 11.54 9.71
CA ASN A 92 3.00 12.76 10.11
C ASN A 92 3.31 12.81 11.62
N ALA A 93 3.19 11.69 12.35
CA ALA A 93 3.54 11.59 13.76
C ALA A 93 5.07 11.61 13.95
N PRO A 94 5.58 12.12 15.11
CA PRO A 94 7.01 12.24 15.37
C PRO A 94 7.79 10.91 15.23
N ASP A 95 7.22 9.79 15.69
CA ASP A 95 7.86 8.48 15.63
C ASP A 95 8.01 7.97 14.19
N ALA A 96 6.99 8.19 13.34
CA ALA A 96 7.08 7.87 11.92
C ALA A 96 8.13 8.75 11.22
N TRP A 97 8.19 10.04 11.58
CA TRP A 97 9.23 10.94 11.08
C TRP A 97 10.62 10.46 11.43
N SER A 98 10.90 10.21 12.69
CA SER A 98 12.25 9.84 13.15
C SER A 98 12.67 8.45 12.69
N GLY A 99 11.77 7.47 12.73
CA GLY A 99 12.10 6.08 12.48
C GLY A 99 11.98 5.63 11.03
N PHE A 100 11.12 6.26 10.23
CA PHE A 100 10.90 5.90 8.83
C PHE A 100 11.43 6.98 7.88
N TYR A 101 10.83 8.18 7.88
CA TYR A 101 11.12 9.18 6.84
C TYR A 101 12.54 9.76 6.93
N MET A 102 13.02 10.06 8.13
CA MET A 102 14.38 10.60 8.31
C MET A 102 15.45 9.55 8.01
N ALA A 103 15.22 8.28 8.36
CA ALA A 103 16.13 7.19 8.04
C ALA A 103 16.29 7.05 6.51
N HIS A 104 15.19 6.93 5.77
CA HIS A 104 15.23 6.85 4.30
C HIS A 104 15.86 8.10 3.65
N ARG A 105 15.61 9.29 4.20
CA ARG A 105 16.26 10.52 3.71
C ARG A 105 17.76 10.50 3.92
N ALA A 106 18.24 9.94 5.02
CA ALA A 106 19.67 9.84 5.31
C ALA A 106 20.38 8.86 4.39
N GLU A 107 19.69 7.78 3.98
CA GLU A 107 20.23 6.78 3.06
C GLU A 107 20.39 7.29 1.63
N HIS A 108 19.55 8.22 1.19
CA HIS A 108 19.49 8.71 -0.19
C HIS A 108 19.40 7.59 -1.25
N ASN A 109 18.76 6.47 -0.89
CA ASN A 109 18.67 5.28 -1.73
C ASN A 109 17.27 5.17 -2.35
N PRO A 110 17.09 5.38 -3.67
CA PRO A 110 15.78 5.30 -4.30
C PRO A 110 15.22 3.87 -4.42
N ILE A 111 16.02 2.83 -4.15
CA ILE A 111 15.50 1.45 -4.05
C ILE A 111 14.67 1.27 -2.79
N HIS A 112 14.95 2.08 -1.76
CA HIS A 112 14.39 1.96 -0.43
C HIS A 112 14.68 0.60 0.20
N ASN A 113 14.24 0.41 1.44
CA ASN A 113 14.32 -0.87 2.15
C ASN A 113 12.92 -1.45 2.39
N ASP A 114 12.83 -2.51 3.18
CA ASP A 114 11.58 -3.21 3.46
C ASP A 114 10.91 -2.76 4.77
N ASP A 115 11.21 -1.54 5.23
CA ASP A 115 10.55 -0.93 6.40
C ASP A 115 9.07 -0.74 6.14
N ILE A 116 8.29 -0.96 7.19
CA ILE A 116 6.83 -0.88 7.16
C ILE A 116 6.35 0.02 8.32
N ILE A 117 5.36 0.87 8.02
CA ILE A 117 4.51 1.46 9.05
C ILE A 117 3.16 0.75 8.99
N TYR A 118 2.75 0.10 10.08
CA TYR A 118 1.42 -0.46 10.24
C TYR A 118 0.56 0.47 11.08
N THR A 119 -0.52 0.98 10.52
CA THR A 119 -1.45 1.91 11.17
C THR A 119 -2.82 1.23 11.30
N PRO A 120 -3.25 0.81 12.52
CA PRO A 120 -4.54 0.18 12.70
C PRO A 120 -5.70 1.19 12.67
N ASP A 121 -6.88 0.70 12.35
CA ASP A 121 -8.18 1.37 12.53
C ASP A 121 -8.23 2.80 11.96
N VAL A 122 -7.66 3.01 10.77
CA VAL A 122 -7.67 4.30 10.08
C VAL A 122 -9.08 4.62 9.61
N LEU A 123 -9.67 5.70 10.14
CA LEU A 123 -11.00 6.14 9.78
C LEU A 123 -11.04 6.74 8.37
N VAL A 124 -11.85 6.16 7.49
CA VAL A 124 -12.16 6.66 6.16
C VAL A 124 -13.49 7.42 6.23
N PHE A 125 -13.48 8.71 5.90
CA PHE A 125 -14.63 9.61 6.05
C PHE A 125 -14.99 10.38 4.77
N LYS A 126 -14.18 10.22 3.70
CA LYS A 126 -14.50 10.76 2.37
C LYS A 126 -14.50 9.66 1.32
N SER A 127 -15.31 9.86 0.29
CA SER A 127 -15.31 8.99 -0.88
C SER A 127 -13.96 9.04 -1.62
N ASP A 128 -13.42 7.88 -1.98
CA ASP A 128 -12.19 7.80 -2.77
C ASP A 128 -12.51 7.90 -4.26
N THR A 129 -12.75 9.11 -4.70
CA THR A 129 -13.11 9.46 -6.08
C THR A 129 -12.19 10.54 -6.63
N VAL A 130 -12.36 10.92 -7.88
CA VAL A 130 -11.65 12.07 -8.49
C VAL A 130 -11.93 13.38 -7.75
N LYS A 131 -13.12 13.50 -7.18
CA LYS A 131 -13.54 14.62 -6.32
C LYS A 131 -14.03 14.06 -4.99
N PRO A 132 -13.12 13.87 -4.00
CA PRO A 132 -13.51 13.31 -2.71
C PRO A 132 -14.52 14.18 -1.99
N GLU A 133 -15.64 13.60 -1.61
CA GLU A 133 -16.71 14.26 -0.86
C GLU A 133 -16.82 13.62 0.53
N LEU A 134 -17.22 14.43 1.51
CA LEU A 134 -17.50 13.94 2.85
C LEU A 134 -18.68 12.98 2.80
N MET A 135 -18.51 11.78 3.35
CA MET A 135 -19.59 10.80 3.48
C MET A 135 -20.46 11.10 4.71
N ASP A 136 -21.68 10.59 4.72
CA ASP A 136 -22.49 10.57 5.95
C ASP A 136 -21.77 9.75 7.03
N GLU A 137 -21.90 10.13 8.30
CA GLU A 137 -21.19 9.44 9.41
C GLU A 137 -21.55 7.94 9.49
N ALA A 138 -22.74 7.55 9.06
CA ALA A 138 -23.18 6.15 9.01
C ALA A 138 -22.40 5.32 7.95
N ASP A 139 -21.81 6.00 6.96
CA ASP A 139 -21.03 5.37 5.89
C ASP A 139 -19.54 5.34 6.19
N TRP A 140 -19.07 6.02 7.23
CA TRP A 140 -17.69 5.96 7.64
C TRP A 140 -17.29 4.54 8.05
N TYR A 141 -16.04 4.18 7.79
CA TYR A 141 -15.53 2.86 8.12
C TYR A 141 -14.04 2.91 8.44
N GLU A 142 -13.56 1.88 9.09
CA GLU A 142 -12.17 1.74 9.51
C GLU A 142 -11.48 0.66 8.69
N VAL A 143 -10.21 0.90 8.40
CA VAL A 143 -9.31 -0.08 7.80
C VAL A 143 -7.92 0.03 8.43
N ASP A 144 -7.21 -1.06 8.47
CA ASP A 144 -5.79 -1.02 8.77
C ASP A 144 -5.03 -0.56 7.50
N VAL A 145 -3.97 0.23 7.67
CA VAL A 145 -3.15 0.67 6.56
C VAL A 145 -1.73 0.15 6.74
N ILE A 146 -1.23 -0.58 5.74
CA ILE A 146 0.15 -1.03 5.69
C ILE A 146 0.94 -0.19 4.68
N THR A 147 1.87 0.59 5.19
CA THR A 147 2.65 1.58 4.45
C THR A 147 4.04 1.03 4.16
N CYS A 148 4.41 0.93 2.89
CA CYS A 148 5.73 0.52 2.43
C CYS A 148 6.05 1.23 1.11
N ALA A 149 7.33 1.53 0.87
CA ALA A 149 7.77 2.22 -0.34
C ALA A 149 8.23 1.22 -1.42
N ALA A 150 7.85 1.47 -2.68
CA ALA A 150 8.40 0.74 -3.83
C ALA A 150 9.74 1.35 -4.27
N PRO A 151 10.58 0.62 -5.03
CA PRO A 151 11.72 1.23 -5.72
C PRO A 151 11.29 2.44 -6.57
N ASN A 152 11.97 3.56 -6.41
CA ASN A 152 11.75 4.74 -7.24
C ASN A 152 12.73 4.72 -8.43
N LEU A 153 12.25 4.24 -9.57
CA LEU A 153 13.06 4.02 -10.79
C LEU A 153 12.99 5.20 -11.76
N ARG A 154 12.56 6.38 -11.30
CA ARG A 154 12.54 7.59 -12.14
C ARG A 154 13.95 8.06 -12.48
N GLU A 155 14.09 8.73 -13.63
CA GLU A 155 15.34 9.39 -14.02
C GLU A 155 15.76 10.49 -13.02
N LYS A 156 14.79 11.10 -12.35
CA LYS A 156 15.00 12.06 -11.25
C LYS A 156 14.23 11.56 -10.02
N PRO A 157 14.86 10.77 -9.16
CA PRO A 157 14.20 10.21 -8.00
C PRO A 157 13.63 11.27 -7.06
N SER A 158 14.43 12.29 -6.72
CA SER A 158 13.98 13.43 -5.94
C SER A 158 13.36 14.54 -6.78
N ASN A 159 12.29 15.12 -6.28
CA ASN A 159 11.64 16.31 -6.83
C ASN A 159 10.87 17.06 -5.72
N ALA A 160 10.09 18.09 -6.08
CA ALA A 160 9.33 18.89 -5.12
C ALA A 160 8.31 18.10 -4.29
N PHE A 161 7.81 16.96 -4.79
CA PHE A 161 6.82 16.11 -4.12
C PHE A 161 7.45 14.91 -3.42
N ASN A 162 8.65 14.52 -3.82
CA ASN A 162 9.39 13.40 -3.23
C ASN A 162 10.85 13.84 -3.05
N THR A 163 11.18 14.27 -1.84
CA THR A 163 12.51 14.76 -1.48
C THR A 163 13.24 13.69 -0.68
N GLY A 164 14.55 13.54 -0.86
CA GLY A 164 15.36 12.64 -0.03
C GLY A 164 15.76 11.32 -0.68
N ASP A 165 15.19 10.96 -1.83
CA ASP A 165 15.58 9.73 -2.56
C ASP A 165 16.92 9.83 -3.32
N GLY A 166 17.70 10.89 -3.08
CA GLY A 166 18.93 11.13 -3.83
C GLY A 166 18.68 11.78 -5.20
N LYS A 167 19.77 12.03 -5.94
CA LYS A 167 19.72 12.70 -7.24
C LYS A 167 19.91 11.73 -8.41
N ASP A 168 20.55 10.60 -8.16
CA ASP A 168 21.00 9.69 -9.20
C ASP A 168 19.96 8.60 -9.47
N ALA A 169 19.65 8.42 -10.74
CA ALA A 169 18.79 7.34 -11.18
C ALA A 169 19.47 5.98 -10.95
N ILE A 170 18.74 5.03 -10.42
CA ILE A 170 19.19 3.65 -10.30
C ILE A 170 18.56 2.82 -11.42
N LYS A 171 19.39 2.00 -12.07
CA LYS A 171 18.94 1.00 -13.03
C LYS A 171 19.10 -0.37 -12.41
N ILE A 172 18.02 -1.13 -12.40
CA ILE A 172 17.99 -2.53 -11.97
C ILE A 172 17.40 -3.38 -13.08
N THR A 173 17.77 -4.66 -13.10
CA THR A 173 17.20 -5.63 -14.04
C THR A 173 15.79 -6.04 -13.61
N ASP A 174 14.99 -6.55 -14.55
CA ASP A 174 13.68 -7.13 -14.23
C ASP A 174 13.77 -8.27 -13.21
N LYS A 175 14.86 -9.02 -13.18
CA LYS A 175 15.12 -10.09 -12.21
C LYS A 175 15.33 -9.53 -10.80
N GLU A 176 16.08 -8.46 -10.65
CA GLU A 176 16.29 -7.78 -9.37
C GLU A 176 14.99 -7.13 -8.88
N LEU A 177 14.27 -6.46 -9.78
CA LEU A 177 12.98 -5.86 -9.46
C LEU A 177 11.97 -6.91 -9.00
N LEU A 178 11.92 -8.07 -9.67
CA LEU A 178 11.07 -9.20 -9.29
C LEU A 178 11.38 -9.65 -7.85
N ALA A 179 12.66 -9.88 -7.55
CA ALA A 179 13.07 -10.33 -6.23
C ALA A 179 12.74 -9.33 -5.12
N ILE A 180 12.93 -8.04 -5.37
CA ILE A 180 12.57 -6.97 -4.42
C ILE A 180 11.07 -6.98 -4.15
N HIS A 181 10.23 -7.00 -5.20
CA HIS A 181 8.78 -6.99 -5.02
C HIS A 181 8.28 -8.26 -4.33
N GLU A 182 8.83 -9.43 -4.64
CA GLU A 182 8.47 -10.67 -3.95
C GLU A 182 8.83 -10.62 -2.46
N LYS A 183 10.02 -10.15 -2.10
CA LYS A 183 10.46 -10.01 -0.70
C LYS A 183 9.54 -9.04 0.05
N ARG A 184 9.31 -7.84 -0.49
CA ARG A 184 8.45 -6.82 0.13
C ARG A 184 7.02 -7.30 0.30
N LEU A 185 6.46 -7.91 -0.74
CA LEU A 185 5.07 -8.37 -0.66
C LEU A 185 4.90 -9.48 0.38
N ARG A 186 5.84 -10.44 0.48
CA ARG A 186 5.79 -11.44 1.56
C ARG A 186 5.80 -10.76 2.93
N ARG A 187 6.70 -9.81 3.14
CA ARG A 187 6.78 -9.07 4.41
C ARG A 187 5.49 -8.30 4.71
N ILE A 188 4.92 -7.62 3.72
CA ILE A 188 3.63 -6.92 3.83
C ILE A 188 2.53 -7.89 4.26
N LEU A 189 2.42 -9.05 3.60
CA LEU A 189 1.39 -10.05 3.89
C LEU A 189 1.59 -10.70 5.26
N ASP A 190 2.83 -11.02 5.64
CA ASP A 190 3.14 -11.62 6.94
C ASP A 190 2.81 -10.66 8.09
N VAL A 191 3.20 -9.39 7.99
CA VAL A 191 2.83 -8.35 8.97
C VAL A 191 1.32 -8.23 9.06
N THR A 192 0.64 -8.17 7.93
CA THR A 192 -0.82 -8.02 7.87
C THR A 192 -1.54 -9.20 8.53
N LEU A 193 -1.10 -10.43 8.28
CA LEU A 193 -1.65 -11.64 8.91
C LEU A 193 -1.45 -11.65 10.43
N ASN A 194 -0.28 -11.25 10.92
CA ASN A 194 0.01 -11.19 12.36
C ASN A 194 -0.85 -10.16 13.10
N HIS A 195 -1.48 -9.24 12.38
CA HIS A 195 -2.46 -8.30 12.93
C HIS A 195 -3.92 -8.80 12.78
N GLY A 196 -4.11 -10.05 12.34
CA GLY A 196 -5.42 -10.69 12.27
C GLY A 196 -6.30 -10.25 11.10
N VAL A 197 -5.73 -9.57 10.11
CA VAL A 197 -6.45 -9.12 8.91
C VAL A 197 -7.03 -10.31 8.15
N GLU A 198 -8.25 -10.16 7.65
CA GLU A 198 -8.99 -11.17 6.90
C GLU A 198 -9.09 -10.86 5.41
N THR A 199 -9.08 -9.57 5.08
CA THR A 199 -9.17 -9.06 3.71
C THR A 199 -8.05 -8.05 3.46
N ILE A 200 -7.34 -8.19 2.34
CA ILE A 200 -6.31 -7.24 1.96
C ILE A 200 -6.57 -6.65 0.58
N VAL A 201 -6.46 -5.31 0.48
CA VAL A 201 -6.52 -4.58 -0.79
C VAL A 201 -5.11 -4.16 -1.18
N LEU A 202 -4.63 -4.74 -2.25
CA LEU A 202 -3.34 -4.48 -2.89
C LEU A 202 -3.56 -3.69 -4.20
N GLY A 203 -2.51 -3.53 -5.01
CA GLY A 203 -2.62 -2.92 -6.34
C GLY A 203 -1.30 -2.94 -7.10
N ALA A 204 -1.18 -2.08 -8.11
CA ALA A 204 0.00 -1.98 -8.96
C ALA A 204 1.13 -1.17 -8.27
N PHE A 205 1.73 -1.77 -7.25
CA PHE A 205 2.72 -1.17 -6.36
C PHE A 205 3.95 -0.63 -7.12
N GLY A 206 4.15 0.67 -7.07
CA GLY A 206 5.26 1.36 -7.73
C GLY A 206 5.10 1.56 -9.24
N CYS A 207 4.05 1.01 -9.88
CA CYS A 207 3.88 1.08 -11.35
C CYS A 207 3.44 2.45 -11.87
N GLY A 208 3.04 3.36 -11.00
CA GLY A 208 2.69 4.74 -11.36
C GLY A 208 3.90 5.66 -11.33
N ALA A 209 3.90 6.60 -10.39
CA ALA A 209 4.92 7.64 -10.26
C ALA A 209 6.37 7.10 -10.13
N PHE A 210 6.57 5.90 -9.61
CA PHE A 210 7.89 5.29 -9.42
C PHE A 210 8.37 4.44 -10.60
N MET A 211 7.56 4.30 -11.66
CA MET A 211 7.93 3.73 -12.96
C MET A 211 8.42 2.25 -12.91
N ASN A 212 7.95 1.48 -11.94
CA ASN A 212 8.22 0.05 -11.93
C ASN A 212 7.50 -0.64 -13.09
N ASN A 213 8.14 -1.66 -13.69
CA ASN A 213 7.55 -2.42 -14.78
C ASN A 213 6.33 -3.22 -14.30
N PRO A 214 5.10 -2.92 -14.76
CA PRO A 214 3.89 -3.56 -14.25
C PRO A 214 3.82 -5.07 -14.56
N ASN A 215 4.48 -5.57 -15.61
CA ASN A 215 4.56 -7.00 -15.88
C ASN A 215 5.37 -7.72 -14.79
N VAL A 216 6.47 -7.13 -14.36
CA VAL A 216 7.32 -7.66 -13.29
C VAL A 216 6.59 -7.65 -11.96
N VAL A 217 5.94 -6.53 -11.63
CA VAL A 217 5.20 -6.37 -10.37
C VAL A 217 4.01 -7.32 -10.29
N ALA A 218 3.24 -7.47 -11.37
CA ALA A 218 2.14 -8.43 -11.43
C ALA A 218 2.62 -9.88 -11.32
N GLN A 219 3.77 -10.21 -11.95
CA GLN A 219 4.36 -11.55 -11.84
C GLN A 219 4.87 -11.84 -10.43
N ALA A 220 5.54 -10.88 -9.78
CA ALA A 220 5.95 -10.99 -8.38
C ALA A 220 4.74 -11.24 -7.47
N SER A 221 3.69 -10.45 -7.67
CA SER A 221 2.45 -10.59 -6.90
C SER A 221 1.81 -11.98 -7.10
N LYS A 222 1.80 -12.49 -8.31
CA LYS A 222 1.29 -13.85 -8.61
C LYS A 222 2.13 -14.93 -7.94
N ASN A 223 3.46 -14.82 -7.99
CA ASN A 223 4.36 -15.80 -7.39
C ASN A 223 4.11 -15.89 -5.87
N VAL A 224 4.05 -14.75 -5.21
CA VAL A 224 3.82 -14.66 -3.77
C VAL A 224 2.40 -15.09 -3.39
N LEU A 225 1.39 -14.71 -4.17
CA LEU A 225 -0.01 -15.04 -3.90
C LEU A 225 -0.24 -16.54 -3.64
N ASN A 226 0.48 -17.40 -4.37
CA ASN A 226 0.34 -18.86 -4.22
C ASN A 226 0.66 -19.35 -2.80
N GLU A 227 1.45 -18.63 -2.04
CA GLU A 227 1.82 -18.95 -0.65
C GLU A 227 0.69 -18.57 0.33
N TYR A 228 -0.22 -17.67 -0.07
CA TYR A 228 -1.21 -17.03 0.81
C TYR A 228 -2.67 -17.34 0.44
N LEU A 229 -2.90 -18.26 -0.49
CA LEU A 229 -4.26 -18.58 -0.97
C LEU A 229 -5.23 -19.01 0.13
N TYR A 230 -4.73 -19.54 1.24
CA TYR A 230 -5.54 -19.98 2.39
C TYR A 230 -5.38 -19.07 3.62
N ALA A 231 -4.67 -17.96 3.47
CA ALA A 231 -4.35 -17.05 4.57
C ALA A 231 -5.40 -15.95 4.78
N PHE A 232 -6.10 -15.56 3.72
CA PHE A 232 -7.10 -14.50 3.71
C PHE A 232 -8.46 -15.01 3.24
N LYS A 233 -9.54 -14.28 3.56
CA LYS A 233 -10.86 -14.48 2.94
C LYS A 233 -10.90 -13.86 1.54
N ASN A 234 -10.39 -12.63 1.42
CA ASN A 234 -10.37 -11.89 0.16
C ASN A 234 -9.01 -11.24 -0.06
N ILE A 235 -8.56 -11.24 -1.31
CA ILE A 235 -7.40 -10.46 -1.78
C ILE A 235 -7.85 -9.72 -3.03
N GLU A 236 -7.89 -8.38 -2.98
CA GLU A 236 -8.26 -7.57 -4.13
C GLU A 236 -7.06 -6.75 -4.61
N PHE A 237 -6.77 -6.82 -5.90
CA PHE A 237 -5.86 -5.91 -6.58
C PHE A 237 -6.68 -4.76 -7.16
N ALA A 238 -6.77 -3.66 -6.43
CA ALA A 238 -7.40 -2.42 -6.87
C ALA A 238 -6.41 -1.63 -7.74
N VAL A 239 -6.56 -1.75 -9.05
CA VAL A 239 -5.67 -1.12 -10.04
C VAL A 239 -6.43 -0.03 -10.78
N TYR A 240 -6.47 1.15 -10.16
CA TYR A 240 -7.18 2.29 -10.73
C TYR A 240 -6.69 2.63 -12.15
N CYS A 241 -7.63 2.87 -13.01
CA CYS A 241 -7.41 3.31 -14.40
C CYS A 241 -7.99 4.69 -14.62
N SER A 242 -7.25 5.54 -15.31
CA SER A 242 -7.86 6.70 -15.95
C SER A 242 -8.56 6.29 -17.26
N PRO A 243 -9.51 7.08 -17.75
CA PRO A 243 -10.15 6.79 -19.04
C PRO A 243 -9.17 6.73 -20.23
N LYS A 244 -7.94 7.21 -20.03
CA LYS A 244 -6.91 7.29 -21.08
C LYS A 244 -5.77 6.27 -20.89
N ASP A 245 -5.70 5.60 -19.73
CA ASP A 245 -4.60 4.70 -19.41
C ASP A 245 -5.10 3.57 -18.49
N ASP A 246 -5.18 2.36 -19.04
CA ASP A 246 -5.61 1.14 -18.37
C ASP A 246 -4.54 0.03 -18.44
N ILE A 247 -3.31 0.38 -18.83
CA ILE A 247 -2.24 -0.60 -19.08
C ILE A 247 -1.97 -1.45 -17.85
N ASN A 248 -1.82 -0.82 -16.68
CA ASN A 248 -1.55 -1.54 -15.43
C ASN A 248 -2.69 -2.53 -15.12
N TYR A 249 -3.95 -2.10 -15.25
CA TYR A 249 -5.10 -2.97 -15.00
C TYR A 249 -5.11 -4.17 -15.95
N ARG A 250 -4.96 -3.96 -17.27
CA ARG A 250 -4.95 -5.05 -18.25
C ARG A 250 -3.86 -6.08 -17.96
N ILE A 251 -2.69 -5.64 -17.49
CA ILE A 251 -1.59 -6.54 -17.13
C ILE A 251 -1.98 -7.38 -15.91
N PHE A 252 -2.49 -6.75 -14.85
CA PHE A 252 -2.93 -7.44 -13.65
C PHE A 252 -4.10 -8.39 -13.95
N ASP A 253 -5.15 -7.94 -14.66
CA ASP A 253 -6.27 -8.77 -15.08
C ASP A 253 -5.80 -10.03 -15.85
N ARG A 254 -4.90 -9.84 -16.82
CA ARG A 254 -4.34 -10.96 -17.59
C ARG A 254 -3.58 -11.95 -16.69
N VAL A 255 -2.73 -11.45 -15.75
CA VAL A 255 -1.89 -12.30 -14.90
C VAL A 255 -2.72 -13.05 -13.88
N PHE A 256 -3.77 -12.44 -13.34
CA PHE A 256 -4.62 -13.01 -12.30
C PHE A 256 -5.87 -13.71 -12.83
N ARG A 257 -6.18 -13.65 -14.12
CA ARG A 257 -7.34 -14.33 -14.72
C ARG A 257 -7.50 -15.80 -14.31
N PRO A 258 -6.45 -16.61 -14.11
CA PRO A 258 -6.61 -17.99 -13.64
C PRO A 258 -7.13 -18.12 -12.20
N TYR A 259 -7.14 -17.05 -11.42
CA TYR A 259 -7.56 -17.01 -10.02
C TYR A 259 -8.90 -16.28 -9.81
N THR A 260 -9.29 -15.42 -10.75
CA THR A 260 -10.58 -14.72 -10.73
C THR A 260 -11.64 -15.62 -11.38
N LYS A 261 -12.77 -15.81 -10.69
CA LYS A 261 -13.91 -16.57 -11.24
C LYS A 261 -14.84 -15.67 -12.03
#